data_677334e33fcea76362ac0c0ac07d830d
#
_entry.id   677334e33fcea76362ac0c0ac07d830d
#
_cell.length_a   1.000
_cell.length_b   1.000
_cell.length_c   1.000
_cell.angle_alpha   90.00
_cell.angle_beta   90.00
_cell.angle_gamma   90.00
#
_symmetry.space_group_name_H-M   'P 1'
#
loop_
_entity.id
_entity.type
_entity.pdbx_description
1 polymer ?
#
loop_
_entity_poly.entity_id
_entity_poly.type
_entity_poly.pdbx_seq_one_letter_code
_entity_poly.pdbx_strand_id
1 'polypeptide(L)'
;MGLKSINLKEEYRSDVDDIIAEFFFPCLSNCIEYDRCVNYLSIQTLATISMAFDNFYSGKAKLRMITGHRFKIEDLNILTKLFSEKFTKSFDGKFIKNSKIQKLQDIVNNGQIELKIAIPNSEHVTDAFSERIGIFKDDQDGQVAFTGTSKESFSSQTRDFESVDVFTSWNDKTRVERKMKDFDNLWQNKTKYVDVCDFMYAEENNLLKYSTKWVTHV
;
A
#
# COMPACT_ATOMS: atom_id res chain seq x y z
N MET A 1 17.62 5.06 -13.22
CA MET A 1 18.46 4.29 -12.27
C MET A 1 17.62 3.14 -11.79
N GLY A 2 18.20 1.93 -11.61
CA GLY A 2 17.44 0.78 -11.12
C GLY A 2 17.63 0.59 -9.61
N LEU A 3 16.81 -0.28 -9.00
CA LEU A 3 16.86 -0.60 -7.57
C LEU A 3 18.23 -1.10 -7.09
N LYS A 4 18.94 -1.83 -7.95
CA LYS A 4 20.29 -2.34 -7.66
C LYS A 4 21.36 -1.25 -7.44
N SER A 5 21.09 -0.03 -7.88
CA SER A 5 22.02 1.10 -7.70
C SER A 5 21.82 1.84 -6.37
N ILE A 6 20.78 1.52 -5.61
CA ILE A 6 20.49 2.10 -4.31
C ILE A 6 21.29 1.35 -3.24
N ASN A 7 21.95 2.09 -2.35
CA ASN A 7 22.64 1.49 -1.20
C ASN A 7 21.62 1.20 -0.09
N LEU A 8 21.03 -0.01 -0.11
CA LEU A 8 20.05 -0.45 0.87
C LEU A 8 20.69 -1.20 2.02
N LYS A 9 20.22 -0.94 3.25
CA LYS A 9 20.51 -1.72 4.45
C LYS A 9 19.60 -2.97 4.49
N GLU A 10 20.01 -3.99 5.23
CA GLU A 10 19.18 -5.19 5.46
C GLU A 10 18.07 -4.94 6.49
N GLU A 11 18.24 -3.94 7.36
CA GLU A 11 17.28 -3.49 8.36
C GLU A 11 17.31 -1.97 8.49
N TYR A 12 16.15 -1.38 8.72
CA TYR A 12 15.98 0.03 9.11
C TYR A 12 15.18 0.10 10.40
N ARG A 13 15.57 1.00 11.31
CA ARG A 13 14.88 1.23 12.59
C ARG A 13 14.66 2.72 12.81
N SER A 14 13.47 3.08 13.22
CA SER A 14 13.07 4.50 13.37
C SER A 14 13.78 5.26 14.49
N ASP A 15 14.52 4.59 15.38
CA ASP A 15 15.37 5.23 16.39
C ASP A 15 16.75 5.66 15.86
N VAL A 16 17.20 5.11 14.72
CA VAL A 16 18.51 5.39 14.11
C VAL A 16 18.43 5.83 12.66
N ASP A 17 17.35 5.50 11.95
CA ASP A 17 17.22 5.72 10.51
C ASP A 17 16.05 6.63 10.16
N ASP A 18 16.18 7.43 9.11
CA ASP A 18 15.02 8.00 8.43
C ASP A 18 14.50 7.02 7.36
N ILE A 19 13.66 6.06 7.81
CA ILE A 19 13.13 4.98 6.95
C ILE A 19 12.47 5.53 5.68
N ILE A 20 11.86 6.72 5.75
CA ILE A 20 11.21 7.35 4.61
C ILE A 20 12.23 7.87 3.61
N ALA A 21 13.20 8.65 4.07
CA ALA A 21 14.20 9.27 3.22
C ALA A 21 15.25 8.27 2.73
N GLU A 22 15.61 7.26 3.57
CA GLU A 22 16.70 6.32 3.27
C GLU A 22 16.23 5.05 2.56
N PHE A 23 14.94 4.68 2.70
CA PHE A 23 14.40 3.44 2.13
C PHE A 23 13.22 3.68 1.18
N PHE A 24 12.09 4.23 1.68
CA PHE A 24 10.87 4.30 0.87
C PHE A 24 11.00 5.21 -0.35
N PHE A 25 11.45 6.43 -0.20
CA PHE A 25 11.57 7.37 -1.32
C PHE A 25 12.56 6.90 -2.39
N PRO A 26 13.78 6.43 -2.06
CA PRO A 26 14.68 5.88 -3.07
C PRO A 26 14.08 4.70 -3.83
N CYS A 27 13.38 3.77 -3.15
CA CYS A 27 12.75 2.64 -3.82
C CYS A 27 11.58 3.07 -4.71
N LEU A 28 10.67 3.93 -4.22
CA LEU A 28 9.52 4.43 -4.97
C LEU A 28 9.95 5.23 -6.23
N SER A 29 10.99 6.04 -6.13
CA SER A 29 11.49 6.82 -7.27
C SER A 29 12.16 5.97 -8.34
N ASN A 30 12.60 4.75 -8.03
CA ASN A 30 13.34 3.88 -8.95
C ASN A 30 12.57 2.61 -9.37
N CYS A 31 11.39 2.36 -8.83
CA CYS A 31 10.57 1.21 -9.23
C CYS A 31 9.53 1.57 -10.30
N ILE A 32 9.02 0.54 -10.99
CA ILE A 32 7.87 0.62 -11.90
C ILE A 32 6.66 -0.15 -11.36
N GLU A 33 6.85 -1.08 -10.45
CA GLU A 33 5.78 -1.78 -9.75
C GLU A 33 6.00 -1.73 -8.25
N TYR A 34 4.92 -1.49 -7.51
CA TYR A 34 4.88 -1.58 -6.06
C TYR A 34 3.69 -2.43 -5.61
N ASP A 35 3.99 -3.56 -4.97
CA ASP A 35 3.02 -4.46 -4.38
C ASP A 35 3.01 -4.28 -2.86
N ARG A 36 1.85 -4.06 -2.24
CA ARG A 36 1.78 -3.74 -0.82
C ARG A 36 0.59 -4.36 -0.09
N CYS A 37 0.87 -5.00 1.06
CA CYS A 37 -0.13 -5.38 2.06
C CYS A 37 -0.06 -4.43 3.26
N VAL A 38 -1.21 -3.89 3.68
CA VAL A 38 -1.35 -3.04 4.88
C VAL A 38 -2.56 -3.48 5.68
N ASN A 39 -2.53 -3.31 7.00
CA ASN A 39 -3.69 -3.59 7.83
C ASN A 39 -4.78 -2.51 7.71
N TYR A 40 -4.37 -1.28 7.39
CA TYR A 40 -5.23 -0.12 7.27
C TYR A 40 -4.71 0.82 6.18
N LEU A 41 -5.60 1.26 5.30
CA LEU A 41 -5.27 2.24 4.27
C LEU A 41 -5.96 3.58 4.56
N SER A 42 -5.17 4.65 4.61
CA SER A 42 -5.68 6.02 4.61
C SER A 42 -5.52 6.66 3.23
N ILE A 43 -6.42 7.58 2.90
CA ILE A 43 -6.30 8.36 1.67
C ILE A 43 -5.02 9.21 1.64
N GLN A 44 -4.55 9.65 2.81
CA GLN A 44 -3.30 10.40 2.94
C GLN A 44 -2.09 9.54 2.53
N THR A 45 -2.03 8.28 2.97
CA THR A 45 -1.00 7.32 2.58
C THR A 45 -1.00 7.11 1.08
N LEU A 46 -2.16 6.81 0.49
CA LEU A 46 -2.29 6.57 -0.95
C LEU A 46 -1.86 7.79 -1.78
N ALA A 47 -2.26 8.99 -1.36
CA ALA A 47 -1.85 10.23 -2.02
C ALA A 47 -0.34 10.48 -1.93
N THR A 48 0.28 10.14 -0.80
CA THR A 48 1.73 10.33 -0.61
C THR A 48 2.55 9.35 -1.43
N ILE A 49 2.17 8.08 -1.45
CA ILE A 49 2.79 7.07 -2.33
C ILE A 49 2.69 7.52 -3.79
N SER A 50 1.50 7.94 -4.22
CA SER A 50 1.27 8.38 -5.60
C SER A 50 2.11 9.60 -6.00
N MET A 51 2.48 10.45 -5.05
CA MET A 51 3.36 11.60 -5.31
C MET A 51 4.83 11.24 -5.33
N ALA A 52 5.25 10.27 -4.53
CA ALA A 52 6.63 9.79 -4.45
C ALA A 52 7.00 8.82 -5.58
N PHE A 53 6.00 8.29 -6.26
CA PHE A 53 6.16 7.32 -7.33
C PHE A 53 6.26 8.02 -8.69
N ASP A 54 7.42 8.56 -8.99
CA ASP A 54 7.66 9.38 -10.19
C ASP A 54 7.21 8.74 -11.50
N ASN A 55 7.32 7.41 -11.61
CA ASN A 55 6.93 6.67 -12.79
C ASN A 55 5.41 6.62 -13.06
N PHE A 56 4.54 7.05 -12.13
CA PHE A 56 3.12 7.21 -12.41
C PHE A 56 2.88 8.24 -13.53
N TYR A 57 3.67 9.29 -13.59
CA TYR A 57 3.52 10.33 -14.61
C TYR A 57 3.91 9.87 -16.02
N SER A 58 4.75 8.83 -16.13
CA SER A 58 5.09 8.21 -17.42
C SER A 58 4.08 7.18 -17.91
N GLY A 59 3.04 6.87 -17.11
CA GLY A 59 2.04 5.82 -17.40
C GLY A 59 2.58 4.40 -17.25
N LYS A 60 3.82 4.22 -16.79
CA LYS A 60 4.49 2.91 -16.69
C LYS A 60 4.37 2.27 -15.31
N ALA A 61 4.08 3.07 -14.29
CA ALA A 61 4.06 2.56 -12.93
C ALA A 61 2.73 1.89 -12.58
N LYS A 62 2.81 0.85 -11.74
CA LYS A 62 1.67 0.11 -11.23
C LYS A 62 1.78 -0.08 -9.72
N LEU A 63 0.69 0.20 -9.02
CA LEU A 63 0.53 -0.07 -7.58
C LEU A 63 -0.58 -1.11 -7.39
N ARG A 64 -0.25 -2.27 -6.80
CA ARG A 64 -1.22 -3.25 -6.33
C ARG A 64 -1.24 -3.22 -4.80
N MET A 65 -2.40 -2.93 -4.22
CA MET A 65 -2.52 -2.82 -2.78
C MET A 65 -3.60 -3.76 -2.23
N ILE A 66 -3.28 -4.46 -1.16
CA ILE A 66 -4.22 -5.24 -0.36
C ILE A 66 -4.31 -4.60 1.02
N THR A 67 -5.50 -4.25 1.46
CA THR A 67 -5.73 -3.68 2.80
C THR A 67 -6.78 -4.50 3.55
N GLY A 68 -6.74 -4.44 4.88
CA GLY A 68 -7.81 -4.97 5.72
C GLY A 68 -9.14 -4.26 5.44
N HIS A 69 -10.24 -4.87 5.85
CA HIS A 69 -11.61 -4.43 5.59
C HIS A 69 -12.14 -3.34 6.54
N ARG A 70 -11.26 -2.75 7.36
CA ARG A 70 -11.63 -1.70 8.34
C ARG A 70 -11.14 -0.34 7.87
N PHE A 71 -12.03 0.67 7.88
CA PHE A 71 -11.73 2.03 7.42
C PHE A 71 -12.22 3.09 8.41
N LYS A 72 -11.58 4.25 8.41
CA LYS A 72 -12.20 5.48 8.89
C LYS A 72 -13.27 5.90 7.88
N ILE A 73 -14.40 6.41 8.37
CA ILE A 73 -15.51 6.80 7.50
C ILE A 73 -15.09 7.84 6.45
N GLU A 74 -14.21 8.77 6.84
CA GLU A 74 -13.72 9.83 5.95
C GLU A 74 -12.87 9.23 4.81
N ASP A 75 -11.98 8.28 5.13
CA ASP A 75 -11.14 7.61 4.13
C ASP A 75 -12.00 6.76 3.20
N LEU A 76 -12.95 5.98 3.74
CA LEU A 76 -13.85 5.16 2.96
C LEU A 76 -14.66 5.98 1.95
N ASN A 77 -15.25 7.08 2.39
CA ASN A 77 -16.05 7.96 1.52
C ASN A 77 -15.23 8.52 0.34
N ILE A 78 -13.95 8.81 0.55
CA ILE A 78 -13.07 9.31 -0.51
C ILE A 78 -12.66 8.17 -1.44
N LEU A 79 -12.26 7.02 -0.88
CA LEU A 79 -11.85 5.85 -1.66
C LEU A 79 -13.00 5.34 -2.53
N THR A 80 -14.22 5.22 -1.99
CA THR A 80 -15.40 4.82 -2.77
C THR A 80 -15.63 5.77 -3.96
N LYS A 81 -15.47 7.06 -3.76
CA LYS A 81 -15.57 8.03 -4.86
C LYS A 81 -14.46 7.85 -5.89
N LEU A 82 -13.22 7.66 -5.46
CA LEU A 82 -12.06 7.50 -6.35
C LEU A 82 -12.17 6.26 -7.24
N PHE A 83 -12.68 5.15 -6.71
CA PHE A 83 -12.78 3.88 -7.42
C PHE A 83 -14.13 3.64 -8.10
N SER A 84 -15.15 4.51 -7.88
CA SER A 84 -16.44 4.40 -8.57
C SER A 84 -16.38 5.04 -9.95
N GLU A 85 -17.01 4.40 -10.96
CA GLU A 85 -17.16 4.94 -12.32
C GLU A 85 -18.00 6.24 -12.39
N LYS A 86 -18.69 6.60 -11.30
CA LYS A 86 -19.61 7.75 -11.22
C LYS A 86 -18.94 9.04 -10.75
N PHE A 87 -17.63 9.12 -10.77
CA PHE A 87 -16.95 10.31 -10.27
C PHE A 87 -17.15 11.50 -11.20
N THR A 88 -18.03 12.41 -10.85
CA THR A 88 -18.22 13.70 -11.50
C THR A 88 -17.65 14.85 -10.67
N LYS A 89 -16.81 15.60 -11.30
CA LYS A 89 -16.06 16.87 -11.12
C LYS A 89 -16.17 17.76 -9.86
N SER A 90 -16.93 17.46 -8.81
CA SER A 90 -16.97 18.33 -7.63
C SER A 90 -16.70 17.57 -6.33
N PHE A 91 -15.48 17.67 -5.87
CA PHE A 91 -15.09 17.18 -4.55
C PHE A 91 -14.82 18.37 -3.61
N ASP A 92 -15.64 18.50 -2.59
CA ASP A 92 -15.49 19.49 -1.52
C ASP A 92 -14.75 18.83 -0.33
N GLY A 93 -13.44 18.63 -0.48
CA GLY A 93 -12.62 17.94 0.49
C GLY A 93 -11.83 18.92 1.39
N LYS A 94 -12.21 19.02 2.66
CA LYS A 94 -11.55 19.91 3.64
C LYS A 94 -10.13 19.46 4.05
N PHE A 95 -9.69 18.23 3.71
CA PHE A 95 -8.47 17.62 4.27
C PHE A 95 -7.31 17.40 3.31
N ILE A 96 -7.54 17.43 2.00
CA ILE A 96 -6.49 17.27 0.99
C ILE A 96 -6.70 18.33 -0.08
N LYS A 97 -5.62 19.00 -0.51
CA LYS A 97 -5.71 19.97 -1.61
C LYS A 97 -6.34 19.33 -2.84
N ASN A 98 -7.36 19.95 -3.42
CA ASN A 98 -8.10 19.46 -4.59
C ASN A 98 -7.18 18.97 -5.73
N SER A 99 -6.02 19.61 -5.93
CA SER A 99 -5.02 19.21 -6.93
C SER A 99 -4.38 17.83 -6.70
N LYS A 100 -4.23 17.39 -5.44
CA LYS A 100 -3.67 16.06 -5.12
C LYS A 100 -4.69 14.96 -5.37
N ILE A 101 -5.95 15.22 -5.02
CA ILE A 101 -7.05 14.27 -5.28
C ILE A 101 -7.27 14.13 -6.78
N GLN A 102 -7.23 15.23 -7.54
CA GLN A 102 -7.40 15.18 -8.99
C GLN A 102 -6.30 14.32 -9.65
N LYS A 103 -5.05 14.49 -9.24
CA LYS A 103 -3.94 13.64 -9.73
C LYS A 103 -4.14 12.16 -9.37
N LEU A 104 -4.55 11.88 -8.14
CA LEU A 104 -4.83 10.51 -7.70
C LEU A 104 -5.97 9.90 -8.51
N GLN A 105 -7.01 10.69 -8.81
CA GLN A 105 -8.10 10.29 -9.68
C GLN A 105 -7.64 9.88 -11.08
N ASP A 106 -6.76 10.70 -11.68
CA ASP A 106 -6.23 10.42 -13.01
C ASP A 106 -5.44 9.10 -13.02
N ILE A 107 -4.62 8.85 -11.99
CA ILE A 107 -3.85 7.61 -11.81
C ILE A 107 -4.77 6.40 -11.64
N VAL A 108 -5.83 6.52 -10.83
CA VAL A 108 -6.83 5.44 -10.64
C VAL A 108 -7.59 5.18 -11.94
N ASN A 109 -8.06 6.23 -12.63
CA ASN A 109 -8.78 6.10 -13.90
C ASN A 109 -7.93 5.46 -15.01
N ASN A 110 -6.62 5.64 -14.97
CA ASN A 110 -5.69 5.01 -15.89
C ASN A 110 -5.37 3.55 -15.53
N GLY A 111 -5.99 2.99 -14.49
CA GLY A 111 -5.77 1.61 -14.05
C GLY A 111 -4.37 1.35 -13.45
N GLN A 112 -3.68 2.41 -13.03
CA GLN A 112 -2.34 2.29 -12.46
C GLN A 112 -2.35 1.92 -10.96
N ILE A 113 -3.50 2.07 -10.30
CA ILE A 113 -3.71 1.66 -8.91
C ILE A 113 -4.84 0.63 -8.88
N GLU A 114 -4.54 -0.54 -8.34
CA GLU A 114 -5.50 -1.59 -8.06
C GLU A 114 -5.58 -1.81 -6.54
N LEU A 115 -6.79 -1.82 -5.99
CA LEU A 115 -7.05 -1.97 -4.57
C LEU A 115 -7.93 -3.19 -4.31
N LYS A 116 -7.45 -4.09 -3.44
CA LYS A 116 -8.20 -5.25 -2.95
C LYS A 116 -8.35 -5.22 -1.44
N ILE A 117 -9.39 -5.88 -0.97
CA ILE A 117 -9.75 -5.99 0.43
C ILE A 117 -9.51 -7.42 0.92
N ALA A 118 -8.80 -7.55 2.02
CA ALA A 118 -8.57 -8.81 2.72
C ALA A 118 -9.50 -8.91 3.94
N ILE A 119 -10.30 -9.97 3.98
CA ILE A 119 -11.29 -10.24 5.01
C ILE A 119 -10.96 -11.58 5.67
N PRO A 120 -10.56 -11.62 6.93
CA PRO A 120 -10.41 -12.87 7.67
C PRO A 120 -11.73 -13.67 7.69
N ASN A 121 -11.67 -14.96 7.34
CA ASN A 121 -12.85 -15.81 7.16
C ASN A 121 -12.85 -17.08 8.01
N SER A 122 -12.06 -17.14 9.07
CA SER A 122 -11.90 -18.34 9.90
C SER A 122 -12.01 -18.03 11.38
N GLU A 123 -12.58 -18.96 12.14
CA GLU A 123 -12.60 -18.91 13.61
C GLU A 123 -11.18 -18.93 14.24
N HIS A 124 -10.19 -19.39 13.48
CA HIS A 124 -8.78 -19.45 13.91
C HIS A 124 -7.99 -18.17 13.61
N VAL A 125 -8.55 -17.23 12.87
CA VAL A 125 -7.92 -15.96 12.53
C VAL A 125 -8.71 -14.85 13.19
N THR A 126 -8.02 -13.99 13.95
CA THR A 126 -8.64 -12.82 14.56
C THR A 126 -9.21 -11.89 13.48
N ASP A 127 -10.15 -11.05 13.86
CA ASP A 127 -10.88 -10.13 12.98
C ASP A 127 -10.01 -9.00 12.36
N ALA A 128 -8.71 -9.25 12.16
CA ALA A 128 -7.78 -8.27 11.61
C ALA A 128 -6.84 -8.91 10.59
N PHE A 129 -6.73 -8.27 9.42
CA PHE A 129 -5.68 -8.55 8.46
C PHE A 129 -4.44 -7.74 8.84
N SER A 130 -3.32 -8.43 9.12
CA SER A 130 -2.09 -7.78 9.61
C SER A 130 -0.85 -8.15 8.78
N GLU A 131 -1.04 -8.59 7.53
CA GLU A 131 0.09 -8.83 6.63
C GLU A 131 0.76 -7.51 6.23
N ARG A 132 2.11 -7.52 6.16
CA ARG A 132 2.93 -6.31 5.98
C ARG A 132 3.99 -6.48 4.91
N ILE A 133 3.72 -7.26 3.88
CA ILE A 133 4.62 -7.42 2.74
C ILE A 133 4.61 -6.16 1.89
N GLY A 134 5.79 -5.70 1.48
CA GLY A 134 5.96 -4.74 0.41
C GLY A 134 7.01 -5.23 -0.58
N ILE A 135 6.81 -4.96 -1.88
CA ILE A 135 7.70 -5.41 -2.95
C ILE A 135 7.82 -4.31 -4.00
N PHE A 136 9.01 -3.82 -4.21
CA PHE A 136 9.36 -2.90 -5.30
C PHE A 136 10.00 -3.70 -6.44
N LYS A 137 9.66 -3.36 -7.69
CA LYS A 137 10.26 -3.96 -8.89
C LYS A 137 10.61 -2.86 -9.88
N ASP A 138 11.80 -2.94 -10.47
CA ASP A 138 12.23 -2.04 -11.56
C ASP A 138 12.14 -2.72 -12.93
N ASP A 139 12.50 -2.00 -13.99
CA ASP A 139 12.56 -2.49 -15.37
C ASP A 139 13.90 -3.17 -15.72
N GLN A 140 14.78 -3.40 -14.74
CA GLN A 140 16.10 -4.00 -14.88
C GLN A 140 16.25 -5.29 -14.04
N ASP A 141 15.14 -5.98 -13.77
CA ASP A 141 15.09 -7.19 -12.93
C ASP A 141 15.57 -6.98 -11.48
N GLY A 142 15.58 -5.75 -11.00
CA GLY A 142 15.80 -5.42 -9.60
C GLY A 142 14.51 -5.61 -8.81
N GLN A 143 14.59 -6.35 -7.71
CA GLN A 143 13.45 -6.59 -6.82
C GLN A 143 13.89 -6.39 -5.38
N VAL A 144 13.10 -5.64 -4.63
CA VAL A 144 13.31 -5.40 -3.20
C VAL A 144 12.02 -5.74 -2.47
N ALA A 145 12.06 -6.75 -1.62
CA ALA A 145 10.97 -7.10 -0.72
C ALA A 145 11.28 -6.61 0.69
N PHE A 146 10.24 -6.28 1.45
CA PHE A 146 10.38 -5.90 2.85
C PHE A 146 9.20 -6.35 3.69
N THR A 147 9.41 -6.40 5.00
CA THR A 147 8.37 -6.62 6.01
C THR A 147 8.60 -5.69 7.19
N GLY A 148 7.55 -5.36 7.95
CA GLY A 148 7.71 -4.69 9.24
C GLY A 148 6.79 -3.51 9.51
N THR A 149 6.64 -2.55 8.62
CA THR A 149 5.80 -1.37 8.91
C THR A 149 4.31 -1.69 8.76
N SER A 150 3.52 -1.20 9.71
CA SER A 150 2.05 -1.36 9.70
C SER A 150 1.31 -0.16 9.11
N LYS A 151 1.95 1.00 9.13
CA LYS A 151 1.40 2.25 8.64
C LYS A 151 2.48 2.98 7.86
N GLU A 152 2.25 3.22 6.59
CA GLU A 152 3.08 4.15 5.85
C GLU A 152 2.73 5.58 6.27
N SER A 153 3.15 5.96 7.48
CA SER A 153 3.03 7.33 7.93
C SER A 153 4.19 8.13 7.35
N PHE A 154 3.97 8.70 6.18
CA PHE A 154 4.89 9.66 5.59
C PHE A 154 4.84 11.05 6.27
N SER A 155 4.18 11.15 7.43
CA SER A 155 4.15 12.37 8.22
C SER A 155 5.36 12.43 9.13
N SER A 156 6.13 13.50 9.04
CA SER A 156 7.27 13.76 9.92
C SER A 156 6.91 14.06 11.38
N GLN A 157 5.63 14.25 11.67
CA GLN A 157 5.18 14.72 13.00
C GLN A 157 4.71 13.63 13.96
N THR A 158 4.29 12.47 13.44
CA THR A 158 3.86 11.33 14.28
C THR A 158 4.30 10.03 13.60
N ARG A 159 5.47 9.52 13.99
CA ARG A 159 5.96 8.22 13.53
C ARG A 159 5.73 7.18 14.62
N ASP A 160 5.19 6.04 14.25
CA ASP A 160 5.23 4.87 15.11
C ASP A 160 6.69 4.41 15.23
N PHE A 161 7.06 3.76 16.33
CA PHE A 161 8.36 3.11 16.44
C PHE A 161 8.29 1.82 15.61
N GLU A 162 9.13 1.71 14.60
CA GLU A 162 9.07 0.62 13.64
C GLU A 162 10.47 0.09 13.29
N SER A 163 10.53 -1.18 12.90
CA SER A 163 11.65 -1.76 12.18
C SER A 163 11.17 -2.35 10.86
N VAL A 164 12.02 -2.31 9.85
CA VAL A 164 11.76 -2.82 8.50
C VAL A 164 12.89 -3.73 8.09
N ASP A 165 12.60 -5.02 7.90
CA ASP A 165 13.53 -5.97 7.32
C ASP A 165 13.46 -5.91 5.79
N VAL A 166 14.61 -5.77 5.13
CA VAL A 166 14.73 -5.59 3.69
C VAL A 166 15.51 -6.75 3.06
N PHE A 167 14.97 -7.29 1.97
CA PHE A 167 15.52 -8.39 1.21
C PHE A 167 15.66 -7.97 -0.25
N THR A 168 16.82 -8.18 -0.86
CA THR A 168 17.07 -7.80 -2.24
C THR A 168 17.29 -9.02 -3.13
N SER A 169 16.84 -8.99 -4.37
CA SER A 169 16.97 -10.12 -5.30
C SER A 169 18.43 -10.47 -5.64
N TRP A 170 19.38 -9.58 -5.35
CA TRP A 170 20.81 -9.81 -5.57
C TRP A 170 21.53 -10.34 -4.35
N ASN A 171 20.97 -10.25 -3.13
CA ASN A 171 21.58 -10.79 -1.91
C ASN A 171 20.78 -11.96 -1.32
N ASP A 172 19.44 -11.92 -1.35
CA ASP A 172 18.55 -12.94 -0.77
C ASP A 172 17.39 -13.26 -1.72
N LYS A 173 17.73 -13.74 -2.90
CA LYS A 173 16.76 -14.06 -3.97
C LYS A 173 15.64 -14.98 -3.50
N THR A 174 15.98 -16.03 -2.74
CA THR A 174 14.99 -17.02 -2.27
C THR A 174 13.93 -16.40 -1.39
N ARG A 175 14.30 -15.45 -0.52
CA ARG A 175 13.36 -14.76 0.37
C ARG A 175 12.48 -13.78 -0.41
N VAL A 176 13.06 -13.05 -1.36
CA VAL A 176 12.30 -12.17 -2.26
C VAL A 176 11.25 -12.96 -3.05
N GLU A 177 11.65 -14.07 -3.70
CA GLU A 177 10.73 -14.93 -4.45
C GLU A 177 9.60 -15.50 -3.58
N ARG A 178 9.91 -15.86 -2.32
CA ARG A 178 8.89 -16.30 -1.37
C ARG A 178 7.88 -15.18 -1.07
N LYS A 179 8.35 -13.96 -0.77
CA LYS A 179 7.46 -12.82 -0.49
C LYS A 179 6.61 -12.44 -1.69
N MET A 180 7.16 -12.51 -2.90
CA MET A 180 6.39 -12.31 -4.14
C MET A 180 5.29 -13.36 -4.28
N LYS A 181 5.61 -14.64 -4.05
CA LYS A 181 4.63 -15.73 -4.11
C LYS A 181 3.54 -15.57 -3.03
N ASP A 182 3.90 -15.15 -1.83
CA ASP A 182 2.94 -14.93 -0.74
C ASP A 182 1.97 -13.80 -1.11
N PHE A 183 2.48 -12.68 -1.65
CA PHE A 183 1.65 -11.59 -2.15
C PHE A 183 0.74 -12.04 -3.31
N ASP A 184 1.27 -12.74 -4.31
CA ASP A 184 0.49 -13.21 -5.45
C ASP A 184 -0.59 -14.23 -5.05
N ASN A 185 -0.34 -15.08 -4.06
CA ASN A 185 -1.36 -15.97 -3.51
C ASN A 185 -2.50 -15.18 -2.84
N LEU A 186 -2.18 -14.16 -2.07
CA LEU A 186 -3.18 -13.23 -1.51
C LEU A 186 -3.94 -12.52 -2.62
N TRP A 187 -3.23 -11.94 -3.59
CA TRP A 187 -3.82 -11.20 -4.71
C TRP A 187 -4.83 -12.03 -5.51
N GLN A 188 -4.53 -13.32 -5.69
CA GLN A 188 -5.35 -14.27 -6.42
C GLN A 188 -6.40 -14.98 -5.55
N ASN A 189 -6.58 -14.56 -4.30
CA ASN A 189 -7.48 -15.20 -3.33
C ASN A 189 -7.20 -16.71 -3.13
N LYS A 190 -5.92 -17.08 -3.04
CA LYS A 190 -5.47 -18.47 -2.84
C LYS A 190 -4.92 -18.76 -1.45
N THR A 191 -4.94 -17.77 -0.57
CA THR A 191 -4.45 -17.90 0.81
C THR A 191 -5.58 -18.40 1.70
N LYS A 192 -5.29 -19.41 2.55
CA LYS A 192 -6.27 -19.95 3.51
C LYS A 192 -6.62 -18.92 4.58
N TYR A 193 -7.86 -18.96 5.05
CA TYR A 193 -8.39 -18.17 6.17
C TYR A 193 -8.55 -16.66 5.91
N VAL A 194 -8.33 -16.23 4.70
CA VAL A 194 -8.52 -14.84 4.26
C VAL A 194 -9.15 -14.84 2.87
N ASP A 195 -10.28 -14.16 2.72
CA ASP A 195 -10.88 -13.88 1.43
C ASP A 195 -10.38 -12.54 0.91
N VAL A 196 -9.92 -12.49 -0.33
CA VAL A 196 -9.46 -11.27 -0.99
C VAL A 196 -10.33 -10.98 -2.20
N CYS A 197 -10.95 -9.81 -2.22
CA CYS A 197 -11.83 -9.34 -3.29
C CYS A 197 -11.52 -7.89 -3.68
N ASP A 198 -12.06 -7.46 -4.81
CA ASP A 198 -11.91 -6.08 -5.26
C ASP A 198 -12.62 -5.10 -4.30
N PHE A 199 -12.05 -3.89 -4.15
CA PHE A 199 -12.56 -2.87 -3.24
C PHE A 199 -14.04 -2.52 -3.51
N MET A 200 -14.40 -2.29 -4.77
CA MET A 200 -15.80 -1.95 -5.13
C MET A 200 -16.77 -3.10 -4.86
N TYR A 201 -16.34 -4.35 -5.12
CA TYR A 201 -17.13 -5.52 -4.76
C TYR A 201 -17.38 -5.58 -3.24
N ALA A 202 -16.35 -5.34 -2.43
CA ALA A 202 -16.48 -5.35 -0.97
C ALA A 202 -17.40 -4.24 -0.46
N GLU A 203 -17.35 -3.06 -1.06
CA GLU A 203 -18.21 -1.91 -0.73
C GLU A 203 -19.68 -2.20 -1.09
N GLU A 204 -19.96 -2.62 -2.31
CA GLU A 204 -21.31 -2.92 -2.82
C GLU A 204 -22.00 -4.07 -2.05
N ASN A 205 -21.22 -5.02 -1.53
CA ASN A 205 -21.71 -6.14 -0.74
C ASN A 205 -21.69 -5.91 0.78
N ASN A 206 -21.43 -4.68 1.25
CA ASN A 206 -21.39 -4.30 2.67
C ASN A 206 -20.39 -5.13 3.51
N LEU A 207 -19.26 -5.52 2.92
CA LEU A 207 -18.22 -6.30 3.59
C LEU A 207 -17.24 -5.41 4.38
N LEU A 208 -17.27 -4.10 4.15
CA LEU A 208 -16.38 -3.15 4.80
C LEU A 208 -16.92 -2.74 6.18
N LYS A 209 -16.03 -2.67 7.16
CA LYS A 209 -16.32 -2.13 8.49
C LYS A 209 -15.76 -0.72 8.60
N TYR A 210 -16.52 0.20 9.17
CA TYR A 210 -16.08 1.58 9.35
C TYR A 210 -16.45 2.15 10.72
N SER A 211 -15.69 3.13 11.17
CA SER A 211 -15.92 3.84 12.42
C SER A 211 -15.45 5.29 12.31
N THR A 212 -16.08 6.17 13.06
CA THR A 212 -15.62 7.55 13.25
C THR A 212 -14.47 7.64 14.26
N LYS A 213 -14.31 6.61 15.10
CA LYS A 213 -13.26 6.54 16.14
C LYS A 213 -12.69 5.13 16.14
N TRP A 214 -11.63 4.92 15.38
CA TRP A 214 -10.77 3.78 15.66
C TRP A 214 -9.89 4.14 16.84
N VAL A 215 -10.24 3.62 18.01
CA VAL A 215 -9.28 3.54 19.09
C VAL A 215 -8.29 2.49 18.65
N THR A 216 -7.06 2.89 18.36
CA THR A 216 -5.93 1.99 18.18
C THR A 216 -5.70 1.32 19.54
N HIS A 217 -6.42 0.24 19.82
CA HIS A 217 -5.99 -0.68 20.84
C HIS A 217 -4.88 -1.54 20.24
N VAL A 218 -3.73 -1.35 20.79
CA VAL A 218 -2.52 -2.15 20.72
C VAL A 218 -2.86 -3.63 20.97
#